data_f20557a6482b6fa2d1b5ed1da5100480
#
_entry.id   f20557a6482b6fa2d1b5ed1da5100480
#
_cell.length_a   1.000
_cell.length_b   1.000
_cell.length_c   1.000
_cell.angle_alpha   90.00
_cell.angle_beta   90.00
_cell.angle_gamma   90.00
#
_symmetry.space_group_name_H-M   'P 1'
#
loop_
_entity.id
_entity.type
_entity.pdbx_description
1 polymer ?
#
loop_
_entity_poly.entity_id
_entity_poly.type
_entity_poly.pdbx_seq_one_letter_code
_entity_poly.pdbx_strand_id
1 'polypeptide(L)'
;IGCDGLSILPFGNGAERMLQNKQIDCSVHGLNFNIHTKAHMARAAQEGIVFAFKYGMDIMNEMGIDIQVIRAGNANLFLSPIFRDALAGVTGTVIELYDTNGAVGAAKGAGMGAGIYKNAEEAFASLKKINVIEPDGFKANAYCGAFEIWKERLEQSI
;
A
#
# COMPACT_ATOMS: atom_id res chain seq x y z
N ILE A 1 3.33 -13.95 -7.35
CA ILE A 1 2.14 -13.09 -7.20
C ILE A 1 0.99 -13.98 -6.77
N GLY A 2 0.20 -13.53 -5.76
CA GLY A 2 -0.96 -14.28 -5.25
C GLY A 2 -0.61 -15.51 -4.40
N CYS A 3 0.67 -15.78 -4.19
CA CYS A 3 1.19 -16.77 -3.24
C CYS A 3 0.50 -18.13 -3.28
N ASP A 4 0.22 -18.65 -4.48
CA ASP A 4 -0.47 -19.94 -4.71
C ASP A 4 -1.79 -20.06 -3.92
N GLY A 5 -2.53 -18.96 -3.82
CA GLY A 5 -3.82 -18.87 -3.13
C GLY A 5 -3.74 -18.57 -1.63
N LEU A 6 -2.53 -18.39 -1.07
CA LEU A 6 -2.38 -17.87 0.30
C LEU A 6 -2.61 -16.37 0.32
N SER A 7 -3.48 -15.85 1.20
CA SER A 7 -3.60 -14.42 1.43
C SER A 7 -3.73 -14.07 2.91
N ILE A 8 -3.37 -12.83 3.23
CA ILE A 8 -3.45 -12.30 4.58
C ILE A 8 -4.29 -11.03 4.55
N LEU A 9 -5.30 -10.96 5.44
CA LEU A 9 -6.03 -9.74 5.73
C LEU A 9 -5.30 -9.03 6.88
N PRO A 10 -4.63 -7.89 6.64
CA PRO A 10 -3.68 -7.30 7.58
C PRO A 10 -4.34 -6.33 8.57
N PHE A 11 -5.51 -6.68 9.07
CA PHE A 11 -6.28 -5.85 10.00
C PHE A 11 -5.98 -6.24 11.46
N GLY A 12 -6.76 -5.72 12.41
CA GLY A 12 -6.64 -6.08 13.83
C GLY A 12 -5.96 -5.02 14.70
N ASN A 13 -5.74 -3.81 14.17
CA ASN A 13 -5.20 -2.67 14.94
C ASN A 13 -6.30 -1.76 15.52
N GLY A 14 -7.56 -2.17 15.42
CA GLY A 14 -8.73 -1.42 15.86
C GLY A 14 -9.78 -1.24 14.76
N ALA A 15 -10.62 -0.21 14.89
CA ALA A 15 -11.66 0.08 13.92
C ALA A 15 -11.08 0.68 12.63
N GLU A 16 -11.31 0.03 11.51
CA GLU A 16 -10.79 0.44 10.20
C GLU A 16 -11.75 1.39 9.49
N ARG A 17 -11.29 2.62 9.20
CA ARG A 17 -12.13 3.63 8.54
C ARG A 17 -12.63 3.20 7.16
N MET A 18 -11.78 2.53 6.38
CA MET A 18 -12.15 2.00 5.06
C MET A 18 -13.22 0.90 5.14
N LEU A 19 -13.43 0.30 6.32
CA LEU A 19 -14.44 -0.70 6.60
C LEU A 19 -15.59 -0.12 7.46
N GLN A 20 -15.85 1.19 7.36
CA GLN A 20 -16.91 1.87 8.12
C GLN A 20 -16.76 1.71 9.64
N ASN A 21 -15.54 1.72 10.13
CA ASN A 21 -15.15 1.50 11.53
C ASN A 21 -15.49 0.10 12.08
N LYS A 22 -15.70 -0.88 11.22
CA LYS A 22 -15.80 -2.28 11.67
C LYS A 22 -14.47 -2.75 12.24
N GLN A 23 -14.54 -3.58 13.27
CA GLN A 23 -13.37 -4.26 13.83
C GLN A 23 -13.33 -5.67 13.24
N ILE A 24 -12.24 -5.98 12.59
CA ILE A 24 -11.90 -7.32 12.12
C ILE A 24 -10.48 -7.65 12.54
N ASP A 25 -10.20 -8.93 12.77
CA ASP A 25 -8.87 -9.39 13.15
C ASP A 25 -7.99 -9.64 11.91
N CYS A 26 -6.68 -9.71 12.13
CA CYS A 26 -5.76 -10.25 11.16
C CYS A 26 -6.09 -11.72 10.91
N SER A 27 -6.20 -12.12 9.65
CA SER A 27 -6.50 -13.50 9.30
C SER A 27 -5.68 -14.01 8.12
N VAL A 28 -5.44 -15.32 8.12
CA VAL A 28 -4.67 -16.03 7.08
C VAL A 28 -5.61 -17.00 6.37
N HIS A 29 -5.72 -16.87 5.07
CA HIS A 29 -6.63 -17.66 4.25
C HIS A 29 -5.87 -18.51 3.25
N GLY A 30 -6.38 -19.73 3.00
CA GLY A 30 -5.82 -20.63 1.99
C GLY A 30 -4.47 -21.26 2.36
N LEU A 31 -4.05 -21.21 3.63
CA LEU A 31 -2.80 -21.81 4.07
C LEU A 31 -2.81 -23.34 3.88
N ASN A 32 -1.81 -23.86 3.17
CA ASN A 32 -1.57 -25.28 2.97
C ASN A 32 -0.08 -25.58 3.21
N PHE A 33 0.23 -26.31 4.27
CA PHE A 33 1.60 -26.61 4.67
C PHE A 33 2.37 -27.51 3.68
N ASN A 34 1.69 -28.15 2.73
CA ASN A 34 2.35 -28.95 1.71
C ASN A 34 2.98 -28.11 0.59
N ILE A 35 2.51 -26.87 0.38
CA ILE A 35 2.97 -26.00 -0.70
C ILE A 35 3.51 -24.65 -0.20
N HIS A 36 2.97 -24.13 0.90
CA HIS A 36 3.37 -22.81 1.37
C HIS A 36 4.58 -22.86 2.30
N THR A 37 5.54 -22.01 2.00
CA THR A 37 6.77 -21.81 2.76
C THR A 37 6.77 -20.47 3.49
N LYS A 38 7.83 -20.20 4.28
CA LYS A 38 8.04 -18.88 4.90
C LYS A 38 8.06 -17.73 3.87
N ALA A 39 8.57 -18.00 2.65
CA ALA A 39 8.62 -17.00 1.59
C ALA A 39 7.21 -16.63 1.11
N HIS A 40 6.31 -17.60 0.98
CA HIS A 40 4.89 -17.34 0.66
C HIS A 40 4.23 -16.50 1.74
N MET A 41 4.45 -16.83 3.03
CA MET A 41 3.92 -16.06 4.16
C MET A 41 4.41 -14.60 4.14
N ALA A 42 5.71 -14.39 3.97
CA ALA A 42 6.29 -13.05 3.93
C ALA A 42 5.79 -12.23 2.73
N ARG A 43 5.60 -12.86 1.59
CA ARG A 43 5.04 -12.22 0.40
C ARG A 43 3.55 -11.95 0.56
N ALA A 44 2.76 -12.91 1.06
CA ALA A 44 1.33 -12.75 1.30
C ALA A 44 1.03 -11.62 2.29
N ALA A 45 1.89 -11.45 3.32
CA ALA A 45 1.78 -10.32 4.23
C ALA A 45 1.98 -8.97 3.53
N GLN A 46 2.97 -8.85 2.65
CA GLN A 46 3.21 -7.62 1.89
C GLN A 46 2.10 -7.37 0.87
N GLU A 47 1.68 -8.39 0.13
CA GLU A 47 0.57 -8.29 -0.82
C GLU A 47 -0.74 -7.91 -0.11
N GLY A 48 -1.02 -8.49 1.06
CA GLY A 48 -2.20 -8.14 1.86
C GLY A 48 -2.25 -6.66 2.24
N ILE A 49 -1.11 -6.10 2.68
CA ILE A 49 -1.02 -4.66 2.99
C ILE A 49 -1.21 -3.82 1.70
N VAL A 50 -0.60 -4.24 0.60
CA VAL A 50 -0.77 -3.58 -0.71
C VAL A 50 -2.24 -3.59 -1.16
N PHE A 51 -2.93 -4.72 -0.99
CA PHE A 51 -4.33 -4.84 -1.36
C PHE A 51 -5.26 -4.01 -0.47
N ALA A 52 -4.91 -3.83 0.81
CA ALA A 52 -5.60 -2.89 1.67
C ALA A 52 -5.43 -1.44 1.19
N PHE A 53 -4.23 -1.04 0.73
CA PHE A 53 -4.03 0.26 0.06
C PHE A 53 -4.88 0.40 -1.20
N LYS A 54 -4.87 -0.64 -2.06
CA LYS A 54 -5.68 -0.63 -3.30
C LYS A 54 -7.17 -0.49 -2.99
N TYR A 55 -7.68 -1.22 -2.01
CA TYR A 55 -9.07 -1.13 -1.57
C TYR A 55 -9.44 0.29 -1.11
N GLY A 56 -8.57 0.92 -0.30
CA GLY A 56 -8.75 2.31 0.11
C GLY A 56 -8.68 3.31 -1.05
N MET A 57 -7.79 3.07 -2.03
CA MET A 57 -7.69 3.90 -3.24
C MET A 57 -8.93 3.76 -4.12
N ASP A 58 -9.53 2.56 -4.20
CA ASP A 58 -10.78 2.38 -4.95
C ASP A 58 -11.93 3.18 -4.35
N ILE A 59 -12.05 3.20 -3.02
CA ILE A 59 -13.01 4.06 -2.32
C ILE A 59 -12.78 5.54 -2.64
N MET A 60 -11.52 6.00 -2.66
CA MET A 60 -11.20 7.38 -3.03
C MET A 60 -11.57 7.67 -4.50
N ASN A 61 -11.32 6.74 -5.41
CA ASN A 61 -11.69 6.86 -6.81
C ASN A 61 -13.23 6.96 -6.99
N GLU A 62 -14.00 6.18 -6.24
CA GLU A 62 -15.48 6.26 -6.21
C GLU A 62 -15.97 7.61 -5.71
N MET A 63 -15.19 8.28 -4.84
CA MET A 63 -15.46 9.64 -4.38
C MET A 63 -15.02 10.73 -5.38
N GLY A 64 -14.49 10.34 -6.55
CA GLY A 64 -14.03 11.25 -7.60
C GLY A 64 -12.60 11.75 -7.42
N ILE A 65 -11.81 11.14 -6.55
CA ILE A 65 -10.38 11.47 -6.35
C ILE A 65 -9.56 10.58 -7.28
N ASP A 66 -9.03 11.16 -8.34
CA ASP A 66 -8.17 10.47 -9.30
C ASP A 66 -6.70 10.51 -8.86
N ILE A 67 -6.16 9.36 -8.49
CA ILE A 67 -4.80 9.22 -7.96
C ILE A 67 -3.84 8.85 -9.08
N GLN A 68 -3.06 9.82 -9.55
CA GLN A 68 -2.10 9.63 -10.65
C GLN A 68 -0.71 9.20 -10.19
N VAL A 69 -0.32 9.60 -8.97
CA VAL A 69 1.04 9.39 -8.46
C VAL A 69 1.00 9.15 -6.94
N ILE A 70 1.74 8.14 -6.50
CA ILE A 70 2.01 7.89 -5.07
C ILE A 70 3.39 8.45 -4.76
N ARG A 71 3.47 9.43 -3.84
CA ARG A 71 4.73 9.96 -3.34
C ARG A 71 5.03 9.43 -1.95
N ALA A 72 6.19 8.79 -1.79
CA ALA A 72 6.57 8.16 -0.54
C ALA A 72 8.03 8.42 -0.18
N GLY A 73 8.34 8.38 1.12
CA GLY A 73 9.72 8.32 1.58
C GLY A 73 10.32 6.92 1.32
N ASN A 74 11.61 6.87 1.00
CA ASN A 74 12.34 5.61 0.86
C ASN A 74 12.64 4.98 2.23
N ALA A 75 11.59 4.53 2.90
CA ALA A 75 11.63 3.99 4.25
C ALA A 75 10.59 2.89 4.45
N ASN A 76 10.69 2.11 5.51
CA ASN A 76 9.74 1.07 5.91
C ASN A 76 9.45 0.08 4.75
N LEU A 77 8.19 -0.21 4.48
CA LEU A 77 7.78 -1.15 3.43
C LEU A 77 8.21 -0.71 2.02
N PHE A 78 8.37 0.59 1.78
CA PHE A 78 8.90 1.09 0.51
C PHE A 78 10.37 0.73 0.25
N LEU A 79 11.10 0.15 1.22
CA LEU A 79 12.41 -0.47 1.00
C LEU A 79 12.30 -1.82 0.28
N SER A 80 11.16 -2.51 0.37
CA SER A 80 10.95 -3.79 -0.30
C SER A 80 10.61 -3.61 -1.77
N PRO A 81 11.41 -4.19 -2.69
CA PRO A 81 11.07 -4.22 -4.11
C PRO A 81 9.73 -4.92 -4.39
N ILE A 82 9.41 -5.99 -3.63
CA ILE A 82 8.17 -6.74 -3.77
C ILE A 82 6.97 -5.85 -3.45
N PHE A 83 7.05 -5.07 -2.37
CA PHE A 83 5.99 -4.15 -1.97
C PHE A 83 5.73 -3.08 -3.03
N ARG A 84 6.79 -2.43 -3.51
CA ARG A 84 6.70 -1.37 -4.54
C ARG A 84 6.13 -1.89 -5.85
N ASP A 85 6.63 -3.06 -6.30
CA ASP A 85 6.21 -3.71 -7.54
C ASP A 85 4.72 -4.10 -7.46
N ALA A 86 4.31 -4.69 -6.34
CA ALA A 86 2.93 -5.08 -6.11
C ALA A 86 1.99 -3.86 -6.06
N LEU A 87 2.39 -2.80 -5.35
CA LEU A 87 1.58 -1.58 -5.22
C LEU A 87 1.43 -0.87 -6.57
N ALA A 88 2.52 -0.64 -7.30
CA ALA A 88 2.45 -0.05 -8.62
C ALA A 88 1.63 -0.92 -9.58
N GLY A 89 1.87 -2.25 -9.57
CA GLY A 89 1.20 -3.20 -10.47
C GLY A 89 -0.30 -3.30 -10.26
N VAL A 90 -0.79 -3.35 -9.00
CA VAL A 90 -2.23 -3.49 -8.72
C VAL A 90 -2.99 -2.19 -8.84
N THR A 91 -2.33 -1.04 -8.58
CA THR A 91 -3.00 0.27 -8.65
C THR A 91 -2.91 0.90 -10.03
N GLY A 92 -1.95 0.46 -10.86
CA GLY A 92 -1.63 1.12 -12.12
C GLY A 92 -1.00 2.50 -11.95
N THR A 93 -0.53 2.84 -10.75
CA THR A 93 -0.08 4.17 -10.36
C THR A 93 1.43 4.23 -10.24
N VAL A 94 2.06 5.27 -10.75
CA VAL A 94 3.49 5.52 -10.60
C VAL A 94 3.83 5.83 -9.14
N ILE A 95 4.93 5.25 -8.62
CA ILE A 95 5.43 5.53 -7.29
C ILE A 95 6.73 6.33 -7.39
N GLU A 96 6.75 7.53 -6.83
CA GLU A 96 7.92 8.36 -6.68
C GLU A 96 8.49 8.24 -5.27
N LEU A 97 9.73 7.79 -5.15
CA LEU A 97 10.43 7.71 -3.86
C LEU A 97 11.36 8.89 -3.66
N TYR A 98 11.27 9.44 -2.47
CA TYR A 98 12.06 10.61 -2.04
C TYR A 98 13.01 10.24 -0.92
N ASP A 99 14.13 10.98 -0.85
CA ASP A 99 15.12 10.90 0.23
C ASP A 99 14.55 11.52 1.52
N THR A 100 13.60 10.83 2.12
CA THR A 100 12.91 11.26 3.34
C THR A 100 12.27 10.07 4.06
N ASN A 101 11.74 10.34 5.24
CA ASN A 101 10.93 9.42 6.02
C ASN A 101 9.76 10.16 6.69
N GLY A 102 8.89 9.43 7.38
CA GLY A 102 7.70 9.99 8.02
C GLY A 102 8.02 11.06 9.07
N ALA A 103 9.11 10.93 9.81
CA ALA A 103 9.50 11.91 10.84
C ALA A 103 9.88 13.26 10.21
N VAL A 104 10.65 13.24 9.12
CA VAL A 104 10.98 14.46 8.35
C VAL A 104 9.73 15.09 7.77
N GLY A 105 8.81 14.29 7.22
CA GLY A 105 7.54 14.78 6.70
C GLY A 105 6.68 15.45 7.78
N ALA A 106 6.58 14.84 8.95
CA ALA A 106 5.86 15.38 10.10
C ALA A 106 6.49 16.70 10.60
N ALA A 107 7.84 16.76 10.70
CA ALA A 107 8.54 17.98 11.08
C ALA A 107 8.30 19.13 10.09
N LYS A 108 8.30 18.84 8.79
CA LYS A 108 7.99 19.84 7.75
C LYS A 108 6.53 20.29 7.83
N GLY A 109 5.58 19.38 8.09
CA GLY A 109 4.17 19.70 8.33
C GLY A 109 3.99 20.60 9.53
N ALA A 110 4.64 20.31 10.65
CA ALA A 110 4.66 21.16 11.84
C ALA A 110 5.26 22.55 11.55
N GLY A 111 6.35 22.59 10.77
CA GLY A 111 6.97 23.84 10.33
C GLY A 111 6.04 24.73 9.49
N MET A 112 5.21 24.12 8.64
CA MET A 112 4.15 24.87 7.92
C MET A 112 3.10 25.43 8.89
N GLY A 113 2.62 24.61 9.84
CA GLY A 113 1.67 25.05 10.85
C GLY A 113 2.20 26.17 11.75
N ALA A 114 3.51 26.17 12.02
CA ALA A 114 4.19 27.20 12.79
C ALA A 114 4.59 28.45 11.95
N GLY A 115 4.30 28.49 10.65
CA GLY A 115 4.67 29.60 9.77
C GLY A 115 6.15 29.71 9.42
N ILE A 116 6.93 28.65 9.66
CA ILE A 116 8.34 28.58 9.26
C ILE A 116 8.45 28.47 7.73
N TYR A 117 7.56 27.70 7.12
CA TYR A 117 7.41 27.59 5.67
C TYR A 117 6.11 28.24 5.23
N LYS A 118 6.14 28.99 4.12
CA LYS A 118 4.99 29.69 3.57
C LYS A 118 3.94 28.75 2.95
N ASN A 119 4.40 27.63 2.41
CA ASN A 119 3.57 26.64 1.74
C ASN A 119 4.30 25.28 1.64
N ALA A 120 3.60 24.29 1.13
CA ALA A 120 4.13 22.93 0.95
C ALA A 120 5.31 22.90 -0.06
N GLU A 121 5.27 23.72 -1.10
CA GLU A 121 6.33 23.78 -2.11
C GLU A 121 7.66 24.18 -1.47
N GLU A 122 7.68 25.23 -0.65
CA GLU A 122 8.85 25.67 0.10
C GLU A 122 9.31 24.58 1.10
N ALA A 123 8.39 24.01 1.87
CA ALA A 123 8.70 23.00 2.87
C ALA A 123 9.36 21.75 2.26
N PHE A 124 8.92 21.33 1.09
CA PHE A 124 9.38 20.10 0.45
C PHE A 124 10.38 20.30 -0.69
N ALA A 125 10.77 21.55 -1.01
CA ALA A 125 11.72 21.88 -2.08
C ALA A 125 13.10 21.18 -1.95
N SER A 126 13.52 20.88 -0.73
CA SER A 126 14.80 20.21 -0.47
C SER A 126 14.78 18.69 -0.68
N LEU A 127 13.60 18.07 -0.86
CA LEU A 127 13.50 16.63 -1.05
C LEU A 127 13.98 16.23 -2.44
N LYS A 128 14.80 15.19 -2.49
CA LYS A 128 15.31 14.63 -3.74
C LYS A 128 14.54 13.39 -4.10
N LYS A 129 13.99 13.35 -5.31
CA LYS A 129 13.45 12.12 -5.90
C LYS A 129 14.61 11.18 -6.19
N ILE A 130 14.62 10.00 -5.58
CA ILE A 130 15.72 9.02 -5.68
C ILE A 130 15.37 7.82 -6.53
N ASN A 131 14.07 7.52 -6.70
CA ASN A 131 13.63 6.44 -7.56
C ASN A 131 12.21 6.69 -8.07
N VAL A 132 11.88 6.06 -9.20
CA VAL A 132 10.53 6.01 -9.77
C VAL A 132 10.23 4.56 -10.11
N ILE A 133 9.08 4.07 -9.68
CA ILE A 133 8.61 2.73 -9.97
C ILE A 133 7.38 2.86 -10.87
N GLU A 134 7.53 2.38 -12.10
CA GLU A 134 6.46 2.32 -13.09
C GLU A 134 5.65 1.02 -12.92
N PRO A 135 4.34 1.04 -13.17
CA PRO A 135 3.54 -0.17 -13.23
C PRO A 135 4.05 -1.13 -14.31
N ASP A 136 4.27 -2.38 -13.97
CA ASP A 136 4.61 -3.43 -14.93
C ASP A 136 3.33 -4.03 -15.53
N GLY A 137 3.00 -3.65 -16.76
CA GLY A 137 1.80 -4.10 -17.45
C GLY A 137 1.70 -5.62 -17.62
N PHE A 138 2.83 -6.34 -17.68
CA PHE A 138 2.82 -7.80 -17.77
C PHE A 138 2.36 -8.47 -16.47
N LYS A 139 2.58 -7.82 -15.32
CA LYS A 139 2.19 -8.32 -14.01
C LYS A 139 0.81 -7.82 -13.54
N ALA A 140 0.30 -6.77 -14.16
CA ALA A 140 -0.93 -6.10 -13.74
C ALA A 140 -2.11 -7.07 -13.60
N ASN A 141 -2.37 -7.90 -14.61
CA ASN A 141 -3.46 -8.88 -14.57
C ASN A 141 -3.32 -9.90 -13.43
N ALA A 142 -2.09 -10.34 -13.15
CA ALA A 142 -1.83 -11.28 -12.04
C ALA A 142 -2.07 -10.62 -10.68
N TYR A 143 -1.66 -9.36 -10.49
CA TYR A 143 -1.95 -8.62 -9.26
C TYR A 143 -3.44 -8.31 -9.11
N CYS A 144 -4.14 -7.92 -10.18
CA CYS A 144 -5.59 -7.70 -10.15
C CYS A 144 -6.33 -8.99 -9.76
N GLY A 145 -5.99 -10.13 -10.37
CA GLY A 145 -6.61 -11.40 -10.02
C GLY A 145 -6.37 -11.80 -8.56
N ALA A 146 -5.16 -11.58 -8.04
CA ALA A 146 -4.85 -11.82 -6.63
C ALA A 146 -5.60 -10.86 -5.69
N PHE A 147 -5.78 -9.61 -6.10
CA PHE A 147 -6.57 -8.62 -5.36
C PHE A 147 -8.05 -8.99 -5.28
N GLU A 148 -8.66 -9.45 -6.37
CA GLU A 148 -10.07 -9.89 -6.35
C GLU A 148 -10.30 -11.04 -5.36
N ILE A 149 -9.41 -12.04 -5.35
CA ILE A 149 -9.48 -13.15 -4.38
C ILE A 149 -9.33 -12.63 -2.94
N TRP A 150 -8.44 -11.69 -2.71
CA TRP A 150 -8.24 -11.05 -1.40
C TRP A 150 -9.49 -10.27 -0.98
N LYS A 151 -10.09 -9.51 -1.91
CA LYS A 151 -11.30 -8.71 -1.69
C LYS A 151 -12.50 -9.58 -1.35
N GLU A 152 -12.71 -10.69 -2.05
CA GLU A 152 -13.76 -11.67 -1.73
C GLU A 152 -13.64 -12.19 -0.28
N ARG A 153 -12.41 -12.49 0.15
CA ARG A 153 -12.15 -12.93 1.53
C ARG A 153 -12.41 -11.85 2.56
N LEU A 154 -12.06 -10.61 2.23
CA LEU A 154 -12.39 -9.46 3.07
C LEU A 154 -13.92 -9.32 3.21
N GLU A 155 -14.65 -9.34 2.12
CA GLU A 155 -16.11 -9.20 2.10
C GLU A 155 -16.81 -10.31 2.89
N GLN A 156 -16.25 -11.52 2.93
CA GLN A 156 -16.75 -12.63 3.76
C GLN A 156 -16.44 -12.46 5.26
N SER A 157 -15.50 -11.58 5.60
CA SER A 157 -15.00 -11.36 6.97
C SER A 157 -15.67 -10.17 7.66
N ILE A 158 -16.41 -9.34 6.94
CA ILE A 158 -17.07 -8.12 7.40
C ILE A 158 -18.59 -8.24 7.35
#